data_9db56110b184194d914ed02dd4747032
#
_entry.id   9db56110b184194d914ed02dd4747032
#
_cell.length_a   1.000
_cell.length_b   1.000
_cell.length_c   1.000
_cell.angle_alpha   90.00
_cell.angle_beta   90.00
_cell.angle_gamma   90.00
#
_symmetry.space_group_name_H-M   'P 1'
#
loop_
_entity.id
_entity.type
_entity.pdbx_description
1 polymer ?
#
loop_
_entity_poly.entity_id
_entity_poly.type
_entity_poly.pdbx_seq_one_letter_code
_entity_poly.pdbx_strand_id
1 'polypeptide(L)'
;MQGVMETWAAYRNNPPMEKTKLSYSEEYELKMKFLRVARSCTKGIFTIDNRNKKLVGDLFNYFLGLPGELDLRKGLWLEGPVGTGKSLLMYVFSEFMKSLRQGFQVYICSSVTTEYALSGDLDKYLLNENGFAASPVPMCFDELGREPIPSAYYGQKMNVMQHILHVRYSYWQTSGLKTYVTTNCDANKIGEIYDDYIRDRRKEMFNKIAVTGESRR
;
A
#
# COMPACT_ATOMS: atom_id res chain seq x y z
N MET A 1 -21.44 20.47 -3.64
CA MET A 1 -20.71 20.30 -2.36
C MET A 1 -21.52 19.53 -1.32
N GLN A 2 -22.82 19.68 -1.20
CA GLN A 2 -23.67 18.94 -0.24
C GLN A 2 -23.63 17.41 -0.44
N GLY A 3 -23.76 16.90 -1.68
CA GLY A 3 -23.73 15.45 -1.96
C GLY A 3 -22.39 14.76 -1.65
N VAL A 4 -21.28 15.48 -1.67
CA VAL A 4 -19.96 14.93 -1.30
C VAL A 4 -19.85 14.79 0.23
N MET A 5 -20.43 15.70 0.99
CA MET A 5 -20.45 15.63 2.47
C MET A 5 -21.35 14.51 3.00
N GLU A 6 -22.46 14.23 2.31
CA GLU A 6 -23.37 13.12 2.67
C GLU A 6 -22.73 11.75 2.41
N THR A 7 -21.98 11.60 1.31
CA THR A 7 -21.19 10.39 1.05
C THR A 7 -20.06 10.21 2.07
N TRP A 8 -19.47 11.29 2.54
CA TRP A 8 -18.45 11.28 3.60
C TRP A 8 -18.98 10.79 4.95
N ALA A 9 -20.15 11.30 5.35
CA ALA A 9 -20.80 10.87 6.56
C ALA A 9 -21.22 9.40 6.48
N ALA A 10 -21.70 8.95 5.33
CA ALA A 10 -22.06 7.55 5.08
C ALA A 10 -20.84 6.61 5.16
N TYR A 11 -19.68 7.02 4.62
CA TYR A 11 -18.46 6.19 4.68
C TYR A 11 -17.87 6.10 6.10
N ARG A 12 -17.88 7.19 6.86
CA ARG A 12 -17.47 7.18 8.28
C ARG A 12 -18.40 6.34 9.17
N ASN A 13 -19.68 6.29 8.81
CA ASN A 13 -20.71 5.56 9.56
C ASN A 13 -20.96 4.14 9.02
N ASN A 14 -20.24 3.70 7.97
CA ASN A 14 -20.32 2.33 7.52
C ASN A 14 -19.92 1.40 8.68
N PRO A 15 -20.73 0.37 8.95
CA PRO A 15 -20.39 -0.62 9.96
C PRO A 15 -19.01 -1.19 9.64
N PRO A 16 -18.23 -1.58 10.66
CA PRO A 16 -16.94 -2.21 10.43
C PRO A 16 -17.15 -3.37 9.45
N MET A 17 -16.27 -3.47 8.43
CA MET A 17 -16.32 -4.59 7.48
C MET A 17 -16.43 -5.89 8.28
N GLU A 18 -17.44 -6.70 7.97
CA GLU A 18 -17.59 -8.00 8.61
C GLU A 18 -16.32 -8.80 8.38
N LYS A 19 -15.67 -9.17 9.49
CA LYS A 19 -14.43 -9.93 9.42
C LYS A 19 -14.75 -11.34 8.95
N THR A 20 -14.05 -11.80 7.94
CA THR A 20 -14.19 -13.16 7.40
C THR A 20 -13.89 -14.18 8.51
N LYS A 21 -14.77 -15.16 8.69
CA LYS A 21 -14.50 -16.31 9.57
C LYS A 21 -14.14 -17.50 8.69
N LEU A 22 -12.93 -18.00 8.85
CA LEU A 22 -12.46 -19.21 8.19
C LEU A 22 -12.50 -20.37 9.18
N SER A 23 -12.75 -21.57 8.69
CA SER A 23 -12.49 -22.81 9.44
C SER A 23 -10.98 -23.00 9.62
N TYR A 24 -10.60 -23.82 10.59
CA TYR A 24 -9.19 -24.14 10.81
C TYR A 24 -8.51 -24.75 9.57
N SER A 25 -9.23 -25.59 8.82
CA SER A 25 -8.73 -26.22 7.59
C SER A 25 -8.47 -25.18 6.50
N GLU A 26 -9.42 -24.26 6.26
CA GLU A 26 -9.27 -23.19 5.25
C GLU A 26 -8.11 -22.26 5.58
N GLU A 27 -7.98 -21.87 6.85
CA GLU A 27 -6.87 -21.03 7.30
C GLU A 27 -5.51 -21.74 7.10
N TYR A 28 -5.43 -23.03 7.42
CA TYR A 28 -4.23 -23.82 7.21
C TYR A 28 -3.86 -23.92 5.71
N GLU A 29 -4.83 -24.19 4.85
CA GLU A 29 -4.61 -24.24 3.39
C GLU A 29 -4.10 -22.89 2.83
N LEU A 30 -4.69 -21.78 3.27
CA LEU A 30 -4.25 -20.45 2.87
C LEU A 30 -2.83 -20.13 3.37
N LYS A 31 -2.47 -20.51 4.58
CA LYS A 31 -1.09 -20.40 5.12
C LYS A 31 -0.11 -21.22 4.29
N MET A 32 -0.46 -22.44 3.94
CA MET A 32 0.40 -23.28 3.10
C MET A 32 0.53 -22.72 1.66
N LYS A 33 -0.55 -22.16 1.12
CA LYS A 33 -0.52 -21.49 -0.18
C LYS A 33 0.37 -20.24 -0.13
N PHE A 34 0.24 -19.41 0.92
CA PHE A 34 1.10 -18.24 1.14
C PHE A 34 2.58 -18.64 1.16
N LEU A 35 2.96 -19.65 1.95
CA LEU A 35 4.34 -20.11 2.04
C LEU A 35 4.88 -20.62 0.69
N ARG A 36 4.06 -21.30 -0.10
CA ARG A 36 4.44 -21.75 -1.45
C ARG A 36 4.72 -20.56 -2.37
N VAL A 37 3.80 -19.58 -2.40
CA VAL A 37 3.97 -18.37 -3.21
C VAL A 37 5.20 -17.60 -2.74
N ALA A 38 5.37 -17.37 -1.45
CA ALA A 38 6.50 -16.66 -0.89
C ALA A 38 7.84 -17.30 -1.28
N ARG A 39 7.96 -18.62 -1.17
CA ARG A 39 9.17 -19.34 -1.58
C ARG A 39 9.41 -19.27 -3.09
N SER A 40 8.35 -19.37 -3.90
CA SER A 40 8.45 -19.27 -5.36
C SER A 40 8.96 -17.87 -5.78
N CYS A 41 8.35 -16.79 -5.27
CA CYS A 41 8.74 -15.41 -5.62
C CYS A 41 10.17 -15.06 -5.20
N THR A 42 10.67 -15.69 -4.14
CA THR A 42 11.96 -15.33 -3.51
C THR A 42 13.04 -16.36 -3.77
N LYS A 43 12.82 -17.31 -4.68
CA LYS A 43 13.75 -18.43 -4.95
C LYS A 43 14.17 -19.18 -3.67
N GLY A 44 13.23 -19.37 -2.74
CA GLY A 44 13.45 -20.08 -1.50
C GLY A 44 14.04 -19.27 -0.34
N ILE A 45 14.39 -18.01 -0.55
CA ILE A 45 15.04 -17.16 0.48
C ILE A 45 14.07 -16.72 1.58
N PHE A 46 12.77 -16.62 1.28
CA PHE A 46 11.77 -16.14 2.25
C PHE A 46 11.63 -17.11 3.42
N THR A 47 11.85 -16.60 4.62
CA THR A 47 11.67 -17.34 5.88
C THR A 47 10.83 -16.55 6.88
N ILE A 48 9.99 -17.25 7.63
CA ILE A 48 9.28 -16.69 8.77
C ILE A 48 10.04 -17.10 10.04
N ASP A 49 10.50 -16.12 10.79
CA ASP A 49 11.22 -16.31 12.05
C ASP A 49 10.62 -15.44 13.17
N ASN A 50 11.21 -15.49 14.37
CA ASN A 50 10.73 -14.72 15.52
C ASN A 50 10.71 -13.20 15.30
N ARG A 51 11.50 -12.67 14.36
CA ARG A 51 11.61 -11.24 14.07
C ARG A 51 10.51 -10.72 13.14
N ASN A 52 9.92 -11.59 12.30
CA ASN A 52 8.91 -11.18 11.33
C ASN A 52 7.58 -11.89 11.46
N LYS A 53 7.46 -12.95 12.28
CA LYS A 53 6.24 -13.76 12.38
C LYS A 53 5.00 -12.94 12.75
N LYS A 54 5.13 -11.96 13.67
CA LYS A 54 4.01 -11.09 14.04
C LYS A 54 3.59 -10.23 12.85
N LEU A 55 4.53 -9.53 12.22
CA LEU A 55 4.26 -8.69 11.06
C LEU A 55 3.63 -9.47 9.90
N VAL A 56 4.19 -10.65 9.58
CA VAL A 56 3.63 -11.52 8.52
C VAL A 56 2.22 -11.99 8.89
N GLY A 57 1.98 -12.34 10.15
CA GLY A 57 0.66 -12.74 10.64
C GLY A 57 -0.35 -11.59 10.57
N ASP A 58 0.02 -10.39 11.01
CA ASP A 58 -0.85 -9.21 10.97
C ASP A 58 -1.22 -8.85 9.51
N LEU A 59 -0.25 -8.88 8.59
CA LEU A 59 -0.49 -8.64 7.17
C LEU A 59 -1.33 -9.76 6.53
N PHE A 60 -1.10 -11.02 6.91
CA PHE A 60 -1.90 -12.16 6.44
C PHE A 60 -3.37 -11.98 6.83
N ASN A 61 -3.63 -11.67 8.10
CA ASN A 61 -4.98 -11.40 8.57
C ASN A 61 -5.61 -10.20 7.87
N TYR A 62 -4.86 -9.11 7.71
CA TYR A 62 -5.34 -7.90 7.04
C TYR A 62 -5.74 -8.19 5.58
N PHE A 63 -4.89 -8.83 4.78
CA PHE A 63 -5.17 -9.07 3.37
C PHE A 63 -6.32 -10.06 3.15
N LEU A 64 -6.54 -10.98 4.08
CA LEU A 64 -7.66 -11.95 4.02
C LEU A 64 -8.93 -11.45 4.72
N GLY A 65 -8.93 -10.25 5.29
CA GLY A 65 -10.07 -9.72 6.04
C GLY A 65 -10.36 -10.49 7.34
N LEU A 66 -9.36 -11.16 7.90
CA LEU A 66 -9.48 -11.93 9.14
C LEU A 66 -9.42 -11.01 10.37
N PRO A 67 -9.89 -11.48 11.55
CA PRO A 67 -9.72 -10.76 12.80
C PRO A 67 -8.25 -10.43 13.09
N GLY A 68 -7.96 -9.16 13.41
CA GLY A 68 -6.60 -8.67 13.67
C GLY A 68 -6.61 -7.24 14.20
N GLU A 69 -5.42 -6.69 14.42
CA GLU A 69 -5.23 -5.35 14.98
C GLU A 69 -5.36 -4.24 13.93
N LEU A 70 -5.17 -4.56 12.64
CA LEU A 70 -5.20 -3.57 11.56
C LEU A 70 -6.64 -3.24 11.12
N ASP A 71 -6.90 -1.96 10.90
CA ASP A 71 -8.18 -1.48 10.37
C ASP A 71 -8.30 -1.85 8.89
N LEU A 72 -9.26 -2.71 8.56
CA LEU A 72 -9.50 -3.18 7.19
C LEU A 72 -9.98 -2.08 6.24
N ARG A 73 -10.43 -0.93 6.73
CA ARG A 73 -10.83 0.22 5.91
C ARG A 73 -9.64 1.03 5.44
N LYS A 74 -8.51 0.98 6.15
CA LYS A 74 -7.29 1.72 5.86
C LYS A 74 -6.35 0.92 4.96
N GLY A 75 -5.51 1.63 4.20
CA GLY A 75 -4.34 1.05 3.55
C GLY A 75 -3.22 0.70 4.53
N LEU A 76 -2.04 0.42 4.01
CA LEU A 76 -0.85 0.06 4.81
C LEU A 76 0.28 1.05 4.54
N TRP A 77 0.95 1.48 5.60
CA TRP A 77 2.16 2.31 5.55
C TRP A 77 3.26 1.63 6.35
N LEU A 78 4.18 0.97 5.63
CA LEU A 78 5.32 0.27 6.22
C LEU A 78 6.53 1.22 6.24
N GLU A 79 6.97 1.63 7.42
CA GLU A 79 8.15 2.49 7.60
C GLU A 79 9.24 1.77 8.39
N GLY A 80 10.49 2.07 8.11
CA GLY A 80 11.63 1.51 8.87
C GLY A 80 12.91 1.47 8.05
N PRO A 81 14.05 1.04 8.65
CA PRO A 81 15.35 1.06 8.03
C PRO A 81 15.44 0.28 6.70
N VAL A 82 16.46 0.62 5.91
CA VAL A 82 16.80 -0.12 4.68
C VAL A 82 17.17 -1.56 5.03
N GLY A 83 16.74 -2.51 4.18
CA GLY A 83 17.10 -3.92 4.35
C GLY A 83 16.18 -4.73 5.27
N THR A 84 15.20 -4.13 5.94
CA THR A 84 14.29 -4.83 6.86
C THR A 84 13.22 -5.69 6.15
N GLY A 85 13.19 -5.70 4.82
CA GLY A 85 12.32 -6.59 4.03
C GLY A 85 10.95 -6.03 3.67
N LYS A 86 10.65 -4.73 3.86
CA LYS A 86 9.36 -4.08 3.54
C LYS A 86 8.91 -4.33 2.10
N SER A 87 9.77 -4.00 1.13
CA SER A 87 9.50 -4.18 -0.30
C SER A 87 9.24 -5.65 -0.65
N LEU A 88 10.05 -6.55 -0.10
CA LEU A 88 9.91 -7.98 -0.32
C LEU A 88 8.57 -8.50 0.24
N LEU A 89 8.18 -8.06 1.43
CA LEU A 89 6.90 -8.42 2.03
C LEU A 89 5.73 -7.96 1.16
N MET A 90 5.73 -6.71 0.71
CA MET A 90 4.65 -6.20 -0.14
C MET A 90 4.60 -6.91 -1.49
N TYR A 91 5.74 -7.25 -2.08
CA TYR A 91 5.81 -8.05 -3.29
C TYR A 91 5.23 -9.45 -3.08
N VAL A 92 5.63 -10.15 -2.02
CA VAL A 92 5.11 -11.49 -1.69
C VAL A 92 3.60 -11.46 -1.46
N PHE A 93 3.09 -10.48 -0.71
CA PHE A 93 1.65 -10.35 -0.50
C PHE A 93 0.90 -9.98 -1.79
N SER A 94 1.48 -9.16 -2.66
CA SER A 94 0.91 -8.89 -3.98
C SER A 94 0.72 -10.19 -4.78
N GLU A 95 1.76 -11.00 -4.89
CA GLU A 95 1.71 -12.28 -5.62
C GLU A 95 0.76 -13.29 -4.95
N PHE A 96 0.75 -13.35 -3.63
CA PHE A 96 -0.22 -14.18 -2.90
C PHE A 96 -1.66 -13.76 -3.19
N MET A 97 -1.98 -12.47 -3.10
CA MET A 97 -3.32 -11.96 -3.37
C MET A 97 -3.70 -12.11 -4.84
N LYS A 98 -2.76 -11.96 -5.79
CA LYS A 98 -3.00 -12.30 -7.21
C LYS A 98 -3.39 -13.75 -7.40
N SER A 99 -2.78 -14.68 -6.65
CA SER A 99 -3.15 -16.10 -6.68
C SER A 99 -4.57 -16.38 -6.18
N LEU A 100 -5.16 -15.41 -5.45
CA LEU A 100 -6.56 -15.42 -4.99
C LEU A 100 -7.47 -14.55 -5.85
N ARG A 101 -7.00 -14.00 -6.98
CA ARG A 101 -7.69 -13.06 -7.87
C ARG A 101 -8.09 -11.73 -7.21
N GLN A 102 -7.35 -11.32 -6.18
CA GLN A 102 -7.56 -10.08 -5.40
C GLN A 102 -6.27 -9.25 -5.30
N GLY A 103 -5.36 -9.42 -6.24
CA GLY A 103 -4.04 -8.84 -6.22
C GLY A 103 -4.02 -7.32 -6.39
N PHE A 104 -2.86 -6.76 -6.11
CA PHE A 104 -2.51 -5.37 -6.35
C PHE A 104 -1.15 -5.28 -7.04
N GLN A 105 -0.88 -4.16 -7.73
CA GLN A 105 0.42 -3.92 -8.33
C GLN A 105 1.35 -3.21 -7.35
N VAL A 106 2.65 -3.48 -7.48
CA VAL A 106 3.71 -2.81 -6.73
C VAL A 106 4.51 -1.95 -7.70
N TYR A 107 4.54 -0.65 -7.48
CA TYR A 107 5.27 0.33 -8.28
C TYR A 107 6.37 0.98 -7.47
N ILE A 108 7.59 1.00 -7.98
CA ILE A 108 8.72 1.71 -7.36
C ILE A 108 8.54 3.21 -7.63
N CYS A 109 8.54 4.05 -6.59
CA CYS A 109 8.27 5.49 -6.72
C CYS A 109 9.20 6.19 -7.70
N SER A 110 10.48 5.83 -7.74
CA SER A 110 11.43 6.38 -8.72
C SER A 110 11.09 6.01 -10.17
N SER A 111 10.53 4.82 -10.41
CA SER A 111 10.06 4.43 -11.75
C SER A 111 8.82 5.20 -12.16
N VAL A 112 7.90 5.44 -11.22
CA VAL A 112 6.71 6.28 -11.44
C VAL A 112 7.09 7.70 -11.87
N THR A 113 8.02 8.33 -11.15
CA THR A 113 8.49 9.69 -11.48
C THR A 113 9.27 9.75 -12.77
N THR A 114 10.05 8.71 -13.11
CA THR A 114 10.75 8.60 -14.39
C THR A 114 9.75 8.50 -15.55
N GLU A 115 8.72 7.67 -15.41
CA GLU A 115 7.69 7.53 -16.44
C GLU A 115 6.92 8.82 -16.66
N TYR A 116 6.55 9.52 -15.57
CA TYR A 116 5.98 10.87 -15.69
C TYR A 116 6.89 11.84 -16.44
N ALA A 117 8.19 11.86 -16.16
CA ALA A 117 9.14 12.74 -16.84
C ALA A 117 9.24 12.43 -18.35
N LEU A 118 8.91 11.23 -18.79
CA LEU A 118 8.92 10.82 -20.20
C LEU A 118 7.58 11.06 -20.91
N SER A 119 6.46 10.82 -20.24
CA SER A 119 5.12 10.80 -20.87
C SER A 119 4.19 11.93 -20.42
N GLY A 120 4.38 12.46 -19.22
CA GLY A 120 3.45 13.39 -18.56
C GLY A 120 2.18 12.72 -18.05
N ASP A 121 2.05 11.39 -18.21
CA ASP A 121 0.84 10.63 -17.87
C ASP A 121 0.97 9.98 -16.48
N LEU A 122 -0.11 10.07 -15.70
CA LEU A 122 -0.24 9.46 -14.38
C LEU A 122 -1.50 8.60 -14.22
N ASP A 123 -2.35 8.50 -15.24
CA ASP A 123 -3.69 7.92 -15.14
C ASP A 123 -3.67 6.51 -14.54
N LYS A 124 -2.73 5.67 -14.96
CA LYS A 124 -2.60 4.30 -14.46
C LYS A 124 -2.27 4.22 -12.95
N TYR A 125 -1.60 5.25 -12.40
CA TYR A 125 -1.23 5.29 -10.98
C TYR A 125 -2.31 5.90 -10.10
N LEU A 126 -3.17 6.71 -10.70
CA LEU A 126 -4.28 7.33 -10.00
C LEU A 126 -5.40 6.32 -9.76
N LEU A 127 -5.73 5.50 -10.76
CA LEU A 127 -6.87 4.59 -10.76
C LEU A 127 -6.48 3.14 -11.02
N ASN A 128 -6.07 2.85 -12.25
CA ASN A 128 -5.63 1.53 -12.75
C ASN A 128 -4.97 1.68 -14.13
N GLU A 129 -4.49 0.58 -14.69
CA GLU A 129 -3.80 0.56 -16.01
C GLU A 129 -4.68 1.04 -17.19
N ASN A 130 -6.01 1.02 -17.05
CA ASN A 130 -6.95 1.52 -18.07
C ASN A 130 -7.39 2.98 -17.78
N GLY A 131 -6.72 3.67 -16.87
CA GLY A 131 -7.01 5.06 -16.49
C GLY A 131 -8.44 5.24 -16.00
N PHE A 132 -9.07 6.34 -16.38
CA PHE A 132 -10.43 6.69 -15.96
C PHE A 132 -11.54 5.81 -16.55
N ALA A 133 -11.23 4.95 -17.51
CA ALA A 133 -12.22 4.06 -18.13
C ALA A 133 -12.60 2.85 -17.28
N ALA A 134 -11.89 2.60 -16.18
CA ALA A 134 -12.10 1.42 -15.33
C ALA A 134 -12.13 1.78 -13.84
N SER A 135 -12.63 0.84 -13.03
CA SER A 135 -12.71 1.03 -11.58
C SER A 135 -11.33 1.15 -10.94
N PRO A 136 -11.17 2.00 -9.92
CA PRO A 136 -9.91 2.11 -9.18
C PRO A 136 -9.51 0.79 -8.54
N VAL A 137 -8.20 0.49 -8.57
CA VAL A 137 -7.65 -0.73 -7.97
C VAL A 137 -6.63 -0.41 -6.87
N PRO A 138 -6.49 -1.29 -5.86
CA PRO A 138 -5.43 -1.15 -4.85
C PRO A 138 -4.04 -1.18 -5.50
N MET A 139 -3.13 -0.34 -4.98
CA MET A 139 -1.74 -0.24 -5.46
C MET A 139 -0.79 -0.08 -4.27
N CYS A 140 0.43 -0.56 -4.44
CA CYS A 140 1.54 -0.33 -3.52
C CYS A 140 2.59 0.56 -4.17
N PHE A 141 2.95 1.65 -3.51
CA PHE A 141 4.05 2.53 -3.89
C PHE A 141 5.25 2.24 -3.00
N ASP A 142 6.27 1.63 -3.61
CA ASP A 142 7.45 1.14 -2.92
C ASP A 142 8.57 2.18 -2.92
N GLU A 143 9.30 2.26 -1.81
CA GLU A 143 10.43 3.17 -1.59
C GLU A 143 10.07 4.67 -1.70
N LEU A 144 8.88 5.08 -1.19
CA LEU A 144 8.48 6.48 -1.15
C LEU A 144 9.51 7.34 -0.42
N GLY A 145 9.86 8.49 -1.02
CA GLY A 145 10.86 9.43 -0.51
C GLY A 145 12.27 9.18 -1.06
N ARG A 146 12.42 8.29 -2.06
CA ARG A 146 13.67 8.06 -2.78
C ARG A 146 13.64 8.52 -4.23
N GLU A 147 12.46 8.89 -4.72
CA GLU A 147 12.27 9.42 -6.06
C GLU A 147 12.83 10.84 -6.19
N PRO A 148 13.22 11.27 -7.40
CA PRO A 148 13.56 12.68 -7.70
C PRO A 148 12.36 13.60 -7.44
N ILE A 149 12.57 14.70 -6.70
CA ILE A 149 11.54 15.69 -6.36
C ILE A 149 12.13 17.10 -6.56
N PRO A 150 11.47 17.97 -7.36
CA PRO A 150 10.34 17.68 -8.24
C PRO A 150 10.74 16.93 -9.50
N SER A 151 9.78 16.24 -10.13
CA SER A 151 9.90 15.72 -11.49
C SER A 151 9.38 16.76 -12.48
N ALA A 152 9.93 16.81 -13.69
CA ALA A 152 9.57 17.78 -14.71
C ALA A 152 9.15 17.09 -16.00
N TYR A 153 8.07 17.61 -16.62
CA TYR A 153 7.61 17.26 -17.95
C TYR A 153 7.32 18.57 -18.74
N TYR A 154 7.97 18.76 -19.88
CA TYR A 154 7.89 20.00 -20.69
C TYR A 154 7.98 21.30 -19.85
N GLY A 155 8.89 21.35 -18.88
CA GLY A 155 9.09 22.52 -18.02
C GLY A 155 8.14 22.67 -16.84
N GLN A 156 7.07 21.91 -16.79
CA GLN A 156 6.19 21.86 -15.62
C GLN A 156 6.79 20.95 -14.54
N LYS A 157 6.99 21.51 -13.35
CA LYS A 157 7.57 20.82 -12.21
C LYS A 157 6.46 20.39 -11.25
N MET A 158 6.49 19.14 -10.83
CA MET A 158 5.49 18.60 -9.89
C MET A 158 6.14 17.61 -8.90
N ASN A 159 5.65 17.60 -7.67
CA ASN A 159 5.87 16.48 -6.77
C ASN A 159 4.86 15.37 -7.12
N VAL A 160 5.30 14.46 -7.98
CA VAL A 160 4.45 13.42 -8.58
C VAL A 160 3.81 12.52 -7.53
N MET A 161 4.60 12.01 -6.57
CA MET A 161 4.06 11.11 -5.56
C MET A 161 3.10 11.82 -4.60
N GLN A 162 3.35 13.08 -4.28
CA GLN A 162 2.40 13.91 -3.53
C GLN A 162 1.06 14.03 -4.27
N HIS A 163 1.10 14.33 -5.57
CA HIS A 163 -0.11 14.42 -6.39
C HIS A 163 -0.88 13.09 -6.40
N ILE A 164 -0.20 11.98 -6.65
CA ILE A 164 -0.82 10.64 -6.64
C ILE A 164 -1.49 10.36 -5.29
N LEU A 165 -0.80 10.61 -4.18
CA LEU A 165 -1.34 10.36 -2.84
C LEU A 165 -2.55 11.24 -2.53
N HIS A 166 -2.59 12.51 -3.00
CA HIS A 166 -3.75 13.39 -2.88
C HIS A 166 -4.97 12.85 -3.60
N VAL A 167 -4.80 12.45 -4.88
CA VAL A 167 -5.90 11.92 -5.68
C VAL A 167 -6.41 10.60 -5.06
N ARG A 168 -5.51 9.70 -4.71
CA ARG A 168 -5.87 8.42 -4.10
C ARG A 168 -6.50 8.56 -2.71
N TYR A 169 -6.15 9.61 -1.95
CA TYR A 169 -6.85 9.95 -0.71
C TYR A 169 -8.31 10.29 -0.97
N SER A 170 -8.61 11.08 -1.99
CA SER A 170 -9.99 11.41 -2.36
C SER A 170 -10.79 10.16 -2.75
N TYR A 171 -10.19 9.23 -3.49
CA TYR A 171 -10.82 7.95 -3.80
C TYR A 171 -10.96 7.03 -2.58
N TRP A 172 -9.99 7.04 -1.67
CA TRP A 172 -10.15 6.31 -0.41
C TRP A 172 -11.36 6.82 0.37
N GLN A 173 -11.56 8.12 0.41
CA GLN A 173 -12.70 8.73 1.11
C GLN A 173 -14.05 8.38 0.48
N THR A 174 -14.12 8.35 -0.84
CA THR A 174 -15.39 8.16 -1.57
C THR A 174 -15.73 6.70 -1.86
N SER A 175 -14.72 5.86 -2.07
CA SER A 175 -14.88 4.46 -2.52
C SER A 175 -14.14 3.43 -1.66
N GLY A 176 -13.38 3.85 -0.65
CA GLY A 176 -12.56 2.94 0.15
C GLY A 176 -11.33 2.39 -0.58
N LEU A 177 -10.91 3.05 -1.68
CA LEU A 177 -9.75 2.63 -2.46
C LEU A 177 -8.50 2.52 -1.60
N LYS A 178 -7.93 1.34 -1.48
CA LYS A 178 -6.74 1.12 -0.68
C LYS A 178 -5.46 1.47 -1.43
N THR A 179 -4.57 2.11 -0.71
CA THR A 179 -3.20 2.37 -1.15
C THR A 179 -2.24 1.79 -0.13
N TYR A 180 -1.15 1.22 -0.59
CA TYR A 180 -0.09 0.70 0.26
C TYR A 180 1.19 1.46 -0.03
N VAL A 181 2.01 1.67 0.99
CA VAL A 181 3.27 2.42 0.88
C VAL A 181 4.35 1.71 1.66
N THR A 182 5.55 1.66 1.11
CA THR A 182 6.76 1.40 1.88
C THR A 182 7.68 2.61 1.85
N THR A 183 8.36 2.89 2.93
CA THR A 183 9.29 4.01 3.02
C THR A 183 10.41 3.75 4.03
N ASN A 184 11.56 4.40 3.79
CA ASN A 184 12.62 4.48 4.78
C ASN A 184 12.63 5.84 5.50
N CYS A 185 11.70 6.75 5.16
CA CYS A 185 11.55 8.05 5.76
C CYS A 185 10.68 7.96 7.02
N ASP A 186 11.09 8.65 8.07
CA ASP A 186 10.26 8.88 9.24
C ASP A 186 9.21 9.97 8.99
N ALA A 187 8.40 10.26 10.01
CA ALA A 187 7.31 11.22 9.91
C ALA A 187 7.78 12.66 9.63
N ASN A 188 8.95 13.04 10.15
CA ASN A 188 9.49 14.39 9.99
C ASN A 188 9.95 14.58 8.54
N LYS A 189 10.73 13.63 8.04
CA LYS A 189 11.20 13.63 6.66
C LYS A 189 10.06 13.56 5.64
N ILE A 190 9.01 12.82 5.92
CA ILE A 190 7.80 12.80 5.09
C ILE A 190 7.14 14.20 5.06
N GLY A 191 7.04 14.90 6.19
CA GLY A 191 6.50 16.26 6.24
C GLY A 191 7.36 17.28 5.47
N GLU A 192 8.69 17.14 5.52
CA GLU A 192 9.62 17.99 4.75
C GLU A 192 9.49 17.78 3.22
N ILE A 193 9.26 16.54 2.79
CA ILE A 193 9.22 16.16 1.36
C ILE A 193 7.84 16.40 0.73
N TYR A 194 6.76 16.06 1.45
CA TYR A 194 5.41 15.95 0.89
C TYR A 194 4.40 16.92 1.50
N ASP A 195 4.83 17.87 2.30
CA ASP A 195 4.03 18.79 3.09
C ASP A 195 3.28 18.19 4.31
N ASP A 196 2.75 19.10 5.13
CA ASP A 196 2.00 18.74 6.33
C ASP A 196 0.66 18.06 6.01
N TYR A 197 0.09 18.33 4.83
CA TYR A 197 -1.17 17.73 4.41
C TYR A 197 -1.05 16.23 4.24
N ILE A 198 -0.01 15.74 3.54
CA ILE A 198 0.24 14.30 3.40
C ILE A 198 0.56 13.67 4.75
N ARG A 199 1.35 14.37 5.61
CA ARG A 199 1.66 13.91 6.96
C ARG A 199 0.41 13.69 7.81
N ASP A 200 -0.60 14.55 7.67
CA ASP A 200 -1.86 14.43 8.42
C ASP A 200 -2.77 13.35 7.82
N ARG A 201 -2.98 13.36 6.50
CA ARG A 201 -3.80 12.38 5.78
C ARG A 201 -3.31 10.94 5.93
N ARG A 202 -2.00 10.76 6.10
CA ARG A 202 -1.41 9.46 6.41
C ARG A 202 -2.03 8.80 7.64
N LYS A 203 -2.37 9.56 8.67
CA LYS A 203 -3.00 9.04 9.91
C LYS A 203 -4.42 8.52 9.67
N GLU A 204 -5.14 9.16 8.76
CA GLU A 204 -6.51 8.76 8.43
C GLU A 204 -6.53 7.55 7.48
N MET A 205 -5.75 7.60 6.40
CA MET A 205 -5.80 6.69 5.27
C MET A 205 -5.06 5.36 5.51
N PHE A 206 -4.09 5.31 6.45
CA PHE A 206 -3.22 4.15 6.58
C PHE A 206 -3.16 3.57 7.99
N ASN A 207 -3.00 2.25 8.07
CA ASN A 207 -2.41 1.57 9.21
C ASN A 207 -0.90 1.81 9.18
N LYS A 208 -0.36 2.47 10.19
CA LYS A 208 1.07 2.72 10.32
C LYS A 208 1.75 1.52 10.95
N ILE A 209 2.73 0.93 10.24
CA ILE A 209 3.46 -0.26 10.67
C ILE A 209 4.96 0.07 10.69
N ALA A 210 5.54 0.12 11.87
CA ALA A 210 6.98 0.25 12.03
C ALA A 210 7.64 -1.12 11.84
N VAL A 211 8.44 -1.26 10.79
CA VAL A 211 9.22 -2.47 10.53
C VAL A 211 10.61 -2.27 11.10
N THR A 212 10.84 -2.84 12.28
CA THR A 212 12.10 -2.74 13.02
C THR A 212 12.99 -3.96 12.76
N GLY A 213 14.26 -3.84 13.09
CA GLY A 213 15.23 -4.92 13.03
C GLY A 213 16.45 -4.61 12.17
N GLU A 214 17.40 -5.51 12.19
CA GLU A 214 18.60 -5.45 11.37
C GLU A 214 18.32 -5.80 9.90
N SER A 215 19.22 -5.40 9.02
CA SER A 215 19.16 -5.79 7.61
C SER A 215 19.09 -7.31 7.44
N ARG A 216 18.22 -7.76 6.54
CA ARG A 216 18.05 -9.18 6.15
C ARG A 216 18.77 -9.51 4.82
N ARG A 217 19.61 -8.60 4.37
CA ARG A 217 20.47 -8.78 3.18
C ARG A 217 21.75 -9.47 3.53
#